data_4e01dc9c9b2d2891f246ebe29109f01a
#
_entry.id   4e01dc9c9b2d2891f246ebe29109f01a
#
_cell.length_a   1.000
_cell.length_b   1.000
_cell.length_c   1.000
_cell.angle_alpha   90.00
_cell.angle_beta   90.00
_cell.angle_gamma   90.00
#
_symmetry.space_group_name_H-M   'P 1'
#
loop_
_entity.id
_entity.type
_entity.pdbx_description
1 polymer ?
#
loop_
_entity_poly.entity_id
_entity_poly.type
_entity_poly.pdbx_seq_one_letter_code
_entity_poly.pdbx_strand_id
1 'polypeptide(L)'
;MADLFAPDRPKATSARPLRDLVPFVRPYVGRLALALLALAVAAVAMLALPVALRHLIDNGFAAEDAAAIDRYFLVLLGVAVVFGAFAALRFYLVMWLGERVVADIRSAVYDHVIRMDPAFYEITKTGEVLSRLTTDTTLIQSIAGVGLSITLRSSLTLTGGLTMLAITSPALTGLIIVLVPLVLVPILLIGRRVRRLSRAAQDRVADTSGLAGETLNAVQTVQAFTLEDLQSTRFGQAVESAFGTALKRIRLRALLIAIAILVIFGAITLVLWIGAQAVLDDRMTGGELGQFLLYALFVAGAAASLSEMWGEVQRAAGATERLMELLRTEPLIQAPPDALSFPLDGTGRIVIEHVTFAYPSRPGTRALDD
;
A
#
# COMPACT_ATOMS: atom_id res chain seq x y z
N MET A 1 18.30 -20.20 -13.63
CA MET A 1 16.87 -20.43 -13.32
C MET A 1 16.60 -20.67 -11.84
N ALA A 2 17.48 -21.30 -11.05
CA ALA A 2 17.25 -21.54 -9.61
C ALA A 2 17.09 -20.26 -8.75
N ASP A 3 17.64 -19.13 -9.17
CA ASP A 3 17.56 -17.84 -8.44
C ASP A 3 16.23 -17.06 -8.62
N LEU A 4 15.39 -17.47 -9.58
CA LEU A 4 14.09 -16.84 -9.82
C LEU A 4 13.08 -17.02 -8.68
N PHE A 5 13.32 -18.02 -7.80
CA PHE A 5 12.36 -18.49 -6.80
C PHE A 5 12.88 -18.44 -5.37
N ALA A 6 13.96 -17.69 -5.10
CA ALA A 6 14.51 -17.58 -3.76
C ALA A 6 13.51 -16.85 -2.81
N PRO A 7 13.13 -17.47 -1.67
CA PRO A 7 12.14 -16.91 -0.73
C PRO A 7 12.60 -15.62 -0.02
N ASP A 8 13.89 -15.31 -0.04
CA ASP A 8 14.51 -14.21 0.71
C ASP A 8 15.05 -13.06 -0.18
N ARG A 9 14.34 -12.70 -1.25
CA ARG A 9 14.74 -11.51 -2.03
C ARG A 9 14.54 -10.22 -1.24
N PRO A 10 15.51 -9.28 -1.31
CA PRO A 10 15.36 -7.97 -0.68
C PRO A 10 14.11 -7.29 -1.25
N LYS A 11 13.33 -6.65 -0.36
CA LYS A 11 12.13 -5.90 -0.74
C LYS A 11 12.48 -4.89 -1.82
N ALA A 12 11.65 -4.78 -2.87
CA ALA A 12 11.81 -3.77 -3.89
C ALA A 12 11.95 -2.38 -3.24
N THR A 13 13.09 -1.72 -3.46
CA THR A 13 13.37 -0.39 -2.90
C THR A 13 12.90 0.73 -3.82
N SER A 14 12.42 0.38 -5.02
CA SER A 14 12.06 1.31 -6.09
C SER A 14 10.66 0.99 -6.64
N ALA A 15 9.94 2.04 -7.05
CA ALA A 15 8.65 1.92 -7.74
C ALA A 15 8.80 1.62 -9.26
N ARG A 16 10.03 1.43 -9.77
CA ARG A 16 10.29 1.20 -11.20
C ARG A 16 9.51 0.04 -11.82
N PRO A 17 9.36 -1.12 -11.15
CA PRO A 17 8.61 -2.25 -11.73
C PRO A 17 7.16 -1.92 -12.09
N LEU A 18 6.53 -0.94 -11.41
CA LEU A 18 5.17 -0.51 -11.74
C LEU A 18 5.02 0.08 -13.16
N ARG A 19 6.11 0.48 -13.80
CA ARG A 19 6.09 0.92 -15.21
C ARG A 19 5.71 -0.20 -16.17
N ASP A 20 5.96 -1.43 -15.81
CA ASP A 20 5.62 -2.60 -16.62
C ASP A 20 4.09 -2.87 -16.65
N LEU A 21 3.33 -2.19 -15.79
CA LEU A 21 1.87 -2.19 -15.83
C LEU A 21 1.28 -1.23 -16.89
N VAL A 22 2.08 -0.29 -17.42
CA VAL A 22 1.61 0.71 -18.38
C VAL A 22 0.96 0.09 -19.63
N PRO A 23 1.47 -0.99 -20.24
CA PRO A 23 0.82 -1.64 -21.37
C PRO A 23 -0.61 -2.10 -21.07
N PHE A 24 -0.88 -2.56 -19.85
CA PHE A 24 -2.20 -3.01 -19.40
C PHE A 24 -3.17 -1.85 -19.08
N VAL A 25 -2.63 -0.66 -18.77
CA VAL A 25 -3.43 0.56 -18.53
C VAL A 25 -3.75 1.31 -19.82
N ARG A 26 -2.83 1.26 -20.80
CA ARG A 26 -2.91 2.02 -22.05
C ARG A 26 -4.23 1.86 -22.84
N PRO A 27 -4.85 0.68 -22.93
CA PRO A 27 -6.14 0.52 -23.62
C PRO A 27 -7.27 1.35 -22.98
N TYR A 28 -7.13 1.74 -21.71
CA TYR A 28 -8.19 2.39 -20.91
C TYR A 28 -7.90 3.87 -20.63
N VAL A 29 -7.01 4.50 -21.42
CA VAL A 29 -6.61 5.92 -21.25
C VAL A 29 -7.81 6.87 -21.18
N GLY A 30 -8.88 6.64 -21.95
CA GLY A 30 -10.09 7.48 -21.89
C GLY A 30 -10.77 7.46 -20.52
N ARG A 31 -10.88 6.28 -19.88
CA ARG A 31 -11.43 6.17 -18.51
C ARG A 31 -10.49 6.74 -17.47
N LEU A 32 -9.18 6.56 -17.67
CA LEU A 32 -8.17 7.18 -16.81
C LEU A 32 -8.25 8.72 -16.87
N ALA A 33 -8.39 9.30 -18.06
CA ALA A 33 -8.55 10.74 -18.23
C ALA A 33 -9.83 11.26 -17.55
N LEU A 34 -10.94 10.55 -17.68
CA LEU A 34 -12.19 10.88 -16.98
C LEU A 34 -12.05 10.78 -15.46
N ALA A 35 -11.34 9.77 -14.96
CA ALA A 35 -11.05 9.61 -13.53
C ALA A 35 -10.17 10.76 -13.00
N LEU A 36 -9.17 11.19 -13.77
CA LEU A 36 -8.31 12.34 -13.43
C LEU A 36 -9.10 13.67 -13.47
N LEU A 37 -10.00 13.85 -14.42
CA LEU A 37 -10.90 15.00 -14.45
C LEU A 37 -11.81 15.03 -13.22
N ALA A 38 -12.45 13.89 -12.91
CA ALA A 38 -13.29 13.77 -11.72
C ALA A 38 -12.50 14.01 -10.43
N LEU A 39 -11.25 13.55 -10.37
CA LEU A 39 -10.32 13.83 -9.28
C LEU A 39 -10.04 15.32 -9.13
N ALA A 40 -9.74 16.00 -10.25
CA ALA A 40 -9.44 17.44 -10.24
C ALA A 40 -10.65 18.26 -9.75
N VAL A 41 -11.85 17.96 -10.26
CA VAL A 41 -13.08 18.62 -9.81
C VAL A 41 -13.35 18.34 -8.33
N ALA A 42 -13.23 17.12 -7.88
CA ALA A 42 -13.42 16.77 -6.47
C ALA A 42 -12.37 17.47 -5.56
N ALA A 43 -11.11 17.57 -6.00
CA ALA A 43 -10.07 18.27 -5.25
C ALA A 43 -10.32 19.76 -5.14
N VAL A 44 -10.74 20.42 -6.23
CA VAL A 44 -11.12 21.83 -6.23
C VAL A 44 -12.33 22.05 -5.32
N ALA A 45 -13.36 21.22 -5.43
CA ALA A 45 -14.55 21.33 -4.57
C ALA A 45 -14.19 21.14 -3.08
N MET A 46 -13.32 20.18 -2.75
CA MET A 46 -12.83 19.98 -1.39
C MET A 46 -12.06 21.20 -0.86
N LEU A 47 -11.19 21.80 -1.69
CA LEU A 47 -10.43 22.99 -1.32
C LEU A 47 -11.30 24.26 -1.27
N ALA A 48 -12.45 24.27 -1.93
CA ALA A 48 -13.40 25.39 -1.86
C ALA A 48 -14.22 25.40 -0.55
N LEU A 49 -14.39 24.26 0.13
CA LEU A 49 -15.16 24.17 1.38
C LEU A 49 -14.66 25.12 2.48
N PRO A 50 -13.35 25.19 2.80
CA PRO A 50 -12.86 26.14 3.80
C PRO A 50 -13.05 27.60 3.40
N VAL A 51 -12.97 27.92 2.09
CA VAL A 51 -13.24 29.28 1.57
C VAL A 51 -14.70 29.65 1.76
N ALA A 52 -15.61 28.72 1.43
CA ALA A 52 -17.04 28.93 1.63
C ALA A 52 -17.40 29.14 3.12
N LEU A 53 -16.76 28.36 4.01
CA LEU A 53 -16.93 28.51 5.46
C LEU A 53 -16.40 29.86 5.96
N ARG A 54 -15.25 30.33 5.46
CA ARG A 54 -14.73 31.65 5.76
C ARG A 54 -15.77 32.76 5.42
N HIS A 55 -16.31 32.75 4.21
CA HIS A 55 -17.29 33.73 3.78
C HIS A 55 -18.58 33.69 4.61
N LEU A 56 -19.00 32.49 5.04
CA LEU A 56 -20.13 32.34 5.95
C LEU A 56 -19.86 33.00 7.32
N ILE A 57 -18.64 32.79 7.87
CA ILE A 57 -18.29 33.36 9.20
C ILE A 57 -18.13 34.88 9.10
N ASP A 58 -17.38 35.37 8.11
CA ASP A 58 -17.00 36.77 8.03
C ASP A 58 -18.17 37.67 7.56
N ASN A 59 -19.01 37.19 6.64
CA ASN A 59 -20.06 37.99 6.01
C ASN A 59 -21.48 37.53 6.39
N GLY A 60 -21.68 36.19 6.61
CA GLY A 60 -22.99 35.66 6.88
C GLY A 60 -23.51 36.03 8.28
N PHE A 61 -22.69 35.93 9.30
CA PHE A 61 -23.08 36.31 10.66
C PHE A 61 -23.02 37.80 10.94
N ALA A 62 -22.26 38.55 10.15
CA ALA A 62 -22.18 40.03 10.29
C ALA A 62 -23.33 40.77 9.62
N ALA A 63 -24.04 40.16 8.68
CA ALA A 63 -25.03 40.82 7.85
C ALA A 63 -26.41 41.03 8.50
N GLU A 64 -26.70 40.42 9.65
CA GLU A 64 -28.05 40.41 10.32
C GLU A 64 -29.21 40.04 9.36
N ASP A 65 -28.92 39.46 8.18
CA ASP A 65 -29.87 39.09 7.13
C ASP A 65 -29.97 37.57 6.99
N ALA A 66 -31.11 37.03 7.41
CA ALA A 66 -31.39 35.58 7.32
C ALA A 66 -31.31 35.04 5.88
N ALA A 67 -31.72 35.83 4.88
CA ALA A 67 -31.67 35.44 3.48
C ALA A 67 -30.23 35.32 2.94
N ALA A 68 -29.32 36.13 3.45
CA ALA A 68 -27.88 35.98 3.13
C ALA A 68 -27.31 34.71 3.71
N ILE A 69 -27.64 34.36 4.94
CA ILE A 69 -27.21 33.10 5.60
C ILE A 69 -27.70 31.88 4.79
N ASP A 70 -28.99 31.84 4.45
CA ASP A 70 -29.55 30.73 3.66
C ASP A 70 -28.82 30.55 2.31
N ARG A 71 -28.48 31.67 1.64
CA ARG A 71 -27.71 31.60 0.38
C ARG A 71 -26.33 30.98 0.56
N TYR A 72 -25.60 31.36 1.62
CA TYR A 72 -24.29 30.74 1.91
C TYR A 72 -24.38 29.25 2.20
N PHE A 73 -25.40 28.82 2.95
CA PHE A 73 -25.63 27.40 3.23
C PHE A 73 -26.00 26.63 1.97
N LEU A 74 -26.81 27.20 1.07
CA LEU A 74 -27.12 26.59 -0.23
C LEU A 74 -25.87 26.44 -1.12
N VAL A 75 -25.00 27.45 -1.15
CA VAL A 75 -23.72 27.37 -1.87
C VAL A 75 -22.83 26.27 -1.26
N LEU A 76 -22.70 26.22 0.06
CA LEU A 76 -21.92 25.20 0.75
C LEU A 76 -22.47 23.81 0.47
N LEU A 77 -23.80 23.63 0.50
CA LEU A 77 -24.46 22.37 0.13
C LEU A 77 -24.20 22.01 -1.34
N GLY A 78 -24.25 22.99 -2.26
CA GLY A 78 -23.94 22.79 -3.67
C GLY A 78 -22.51 22.30 -3.88
N VAL A 79 -21.54 22.92 -3.20
CA VAL A 79 -20.13 22.48 -3.22
C VAL A 79 -19.99 21.06 -2.67
N ALA A 80 -20.68 20.74 -1.56
CA ALA A 80 -20.65 19.40 -0.98
C ALA A 80 -21.27 18.35 -1.92
N VAL A 81 -22.36 18.64 -2.60
CA VAL A 81 -22.99 17.77 -3.62
C VAL A 81 -22.03 17.52 -4.79
N VAL A 82 -21.43 18.59 -5.34
CA VAL A 82 -20.43 18.46 -6.41
C VAL A 82 -19.25 17.59 -5.95
N PHE A 83 -18.70 17.88 -4.76
CA PHE A 83 -17.63 17.08 -4.18
C PHE A 83 -18.03 15.60 -4.06
N GLY A 84 -19.20 15.30 -3.48
CA GLY A 84 -19.69 13.93 -3.30
C GLY A 84 -19.89 13.19 -4.62
N ALA A 85 -20.53 13.85 -5.61
CA ALA A 85 -20.78 13.26 -6.92
C ALA A 85 -19.47 12.92 -7.68
N PHE A 86 -18.54 13.86 -7.72
CA PHE A 86 -17.26 13.67 -8.41
C PHE A 86 -16.31 12.75 -7.65
N ALA A 87 -16.35 12.72 -6.32
CA ALA A 87 -15.62 11.76 -5.51
C ALA A 87 -16.14 10.33 -5.75
N ALA A 88 -17.46 10.13 -5.84
CA ALA A 88 -18.08 8.85 -6.15
C ALA A 88 -17.75 8.40 -7.59
N LEU A 89 -17.88 9.30 -8.57
CA LEU A 89 -17.54 9.02 -9.97
C LEU A 89 -16.06 8.61 -10.11
N ARG A 90 -15.16 9.38 -9.51
CA ARG A 90 -13.73 9.06 -9.47
C ARG A 90 -13.48 7.67 -8.85
N PHE A 91 -14.08 7.40 -7.69
CA PHE A 91 -13.93 6.11 -7.01
C PHE A 91 -14.36 4.96 -7.91
N TYR A 92 -15.54 5.05 -8.53
CA TYR A 92 -16.04 4.03 -9.45
C TYR A 92 -15.08 3.80 -10.62
N LEU A 93 -14.62 4.87 -11.28
CA LEU A 93 -13.74 4.76 -12.46
C LEU A 93 -12.39 4.16 -12.12
N VAL A 94 -11.80 4.56 -10.97
CA VAL A 94 -10.49 4.05 -10.54
C VAL A 94 -10.59 2.59 -10.08
N MET A 95 -11.65 2.22 -9.34
CA MET A 95 -11.88 0.84 -8.94
C MET A 95 -12.12 -0.05 -10.17
N TRP A 96 -12.95 0.41 -11.11
CA TRP A 96 -13.17 -0.31 -12.36
C TRP A 96 -11.85 -0.52 -13.12
N LEU A 97 -11.01 0.51 -13.20
CA LEU A 97 -9.70 0.42 -13.88
C LEU A 97 -8.78 -0.59 -13.19
N GLY A 98 -8.72 -0.56 -11.85
CA GLY A 98 -7.94 -1.51 -11.07
C GLY A 98 -8.37 -2.96 -11.30
N GLU A 99 -9.68 -3.24 -11.23
CA GLU A 99 -10.24 -4.57 -11.49
C GLU A 99 -9.94 -5.04 -12.93
N ARG A 100 -10.11 -4.16 -13.91
CA ARG A 100 -9.90 -4.51 -15.31
C ARG A 100 -8.44 -4.81 -15.62
N VAL A 101 -7.52 -3.97 -15.16
CA VAL A 101 -6.07 -4.17 -15.32
C VAL A 101 -5.64 -5.50 -14.70
N VAL A 102 -6.15 -5.82 -13.52
CA VAL A 102 -5.84 -7.10 -12.86
C VAL A 102 -6.43 -8.30 -13.61
N ALA A 103 -7.64 -8.18 -14.13
CA ALA A 103 -8.24 -9.22 -14.96
C ALA A 103 -7.39 -9.49 -16.22
N ASP A 104 -6.90 -8.43 -16.88
CA ASP A 104 -6.05 -8.54 -18.07
C ASP A 104 -4.68 -9.16 -17.72
N ILE A 105 -4.08 -8.78 -16.58
CA ILE A 105 -2.82 -9.38 -16.10
C ILE A 105 -3.02 -10.87 -15.80
N ARG A 106 -4.10 -11.24 -15.08
CA ARG A 106 -4.40 -12.66 -14.77
C ARG A 106 -4.56 -13.49 -16.03
N SER A 107 -5.29 -12.96 -17.02
CA SER A 107 -5.47 -13.62 -18.31
C SER A 107 -4.14 -13.80 -19.03
N ALA A 108 -3.34 -12.74 -19.13
CA ALA A 108 -2.04 -12.78 -19.79
C ALA A 108 -1.06 -13.75 -19.12
N VAL A 109 -1.01 -13.76 -17.78
CA VAL A 109 -0.16 -14.69 -17.02
C VAL A 109 -0.62 -16.12 -17.22
N TYR A 110 -1.93 -16.38 -17.13
CA TYR A 110 -2.47 -17.72 -17.33
C TYR A 110 -2.22 -18.23 -18.75
N ASP A 111 -2.49 -17.41 -19.77
CA ASP A 111 -2.26 -17.75 -21.17
C ASP A 111 -0.79 -18.01 -21.47
N HIS A 112 0.12 -17.33 -20.79
CA HIS A 112 1.55 -17.54 -20.92
C HIS A 112 1.97 -18.86 -20.24
N VAL A 113 1.59 -19.05 -18.98
CA VAL A 113 2.02 -20.19 -18.17
C VAL A 113 1.51 -21.50 -18.76
N ILE A 114 0.25 -21.57 -19.23
CA ILE A 114 -0.30 -22.83 -19.79
C ILE A 114 0.43 -23.30 -21.05
N ARG A 115 1.21 -22.42 -21.69
CA ARG A 115 2.03 -22.72 -22.89
C ARG A 115 3.49 -23.00 -22.56
N MET A 116 3.87 -22.99 -21.28
CA MET A 116 5.21 -23.33 -20.85
C MET A 116 5.46 -24.84 -21.02
N ASP A 117 6.73 -25.15 -21.29
CA ASP A 117 7.16 -26.54 -21.45
C ASP A 117 7.16 -27.32 -20.11
N PRO A 118 7.16 -28.68 -20.15
CA PRO A 118 7.18 -29.52 -18.95
C PRO A 118 8.37 -29.25 -18.02
N ALA A 119 9.54 -28.84 -18.56
CA ALA A 119 10.73 -28.55 -17.74
C ALA A 119 10.52 -27.35 -16.80
N PHE A 120 9.70 -26.37 -17.20
CA PHE A 120 9.29 -25.29 -16.32
C PHE A 120 8.55 -25.82 -15.06
N TYR A 121 7.65 -26.79 -15.23
CA TYR A 121 6.84 -27.36 -14.13
C TYR A 121 7.62 -28.35 -13.26
N GLU A 122 8.74 -28.89 -13.74
CA GLU A 122 9.64 -29.69 -12.91
C GLU A 122 10.37 -28.84 -11.86
N ILE A 123 10.68 -27.58 -12.18
CA ILE A 123 11.43 -26.67 -11.32
C ILE A 123 10.48 -25.79 -10.51
N THR A 124 9.37 -25.37 -11.12
CA THR A 124 8.41 -24.42 -10.54
C THR A 124 7.19 -25.16 -9.97
N LYS A 125 6.97 -25.03 -8.66
CA LYS A 125 5.79 -25.63 -8.03
C LYS A 125 4.51 -24.97 -8.51
N THR A 126 3.49 -25.73 -8.90
CA THR A 126 2.17 -25.23 -9.29
C THR A 126 1.54 -24.30 -8.25
N GLY A 127 1.75 -24.59 -6.96
CA GLY A 127 1.28 -23.73 -5.87
C GLY A 127 1.92 -22.33 -5.86
N GLU A 128 3.16 -22.19 -6.35
CA GLU A 128 3.81 -20.90 -6.49
C GLU A 128 3.19 -20.08 -7.63
N VAL A 129 2.96 -20.71 -8.78
CA VAL A 129 2.26 -20.05 -9.91
C VAL A 129 0.87 -19.58 -9.47
N LEU A 130 0.13 -20.43 -8.75
CA LEU A 130 -1.18 -20.10 -8.22
C LEU A 130 -1.12 -18.93 -7.21
N SER A 131 -0.13 -18.90 -6.34
CA SER A 131 0.10 -17.80 -5.41
C SER A 131 0.37 -16.48 -6.15
N ARG A 132 1.15 -16.50 -7.23
CA ARG A 132 1.39 -15.32 -8.06
C ARG A 132 0.11 -14.84 -8.76
N LEU A 133 -0.70 -15.76 -9.30
CA LEU A 133 -1.99 -15.45 -9.93
C LEU A 133 -3.04 -14.89 -8.94
N THR A 134 -2.95 -15.21 -7.66
CA THR A 134 -3.91 -14.78 -6.64
C THR A 134 -3.34 -13.65 -5.78
N THR A 135 -2.32 -13.94 -4.99
CA THR A 135 -1.79 -13.00 -3.98
C THR A 135 -1.10 -11.80 -4.63
N ASP A 136 -0.19 -12.02 -5.60
CA ASP A 136 0.54 -10.92 -6.22
C ASP A 136 -0.37 -10.03 -7.06
N THR A 137 -1.34 -10.58 -7.77
CA THR A 137 -2.33 -9.79 -8.51
C THR A 137 -3.23 -8.98 -7.58
N THR A 138 -3.58 -9.48 -6.38
CA THR A 138 -4.34 -8.73 -5.38
C THR A 138 -3.54 -7.55 -4.83
N LEU A 139 -2.22 -7.68 -4.65
CA LEU A 139 -1.35 -6.56 -4.28
C LEU A 139 -1.31 -5.47 -5.37
N ILE A 140 -1.27 -5.87 -6.64
CA ILE A 140 -1.36 -4.92 -7.76
C ILE A 140 -2.74 -4.25 -7.79
N GLN A 141 -3.82 -5.00 -7.57
CA GLN A 141 -5.19 -4.48 -7.50
C GLN A 141 -5.33 -3.37 -6.46
N SER A 142 -4.79 -3.57 -5.26
CA SER A 142 -4.85 -2.58 -4.18
C SER A 142 -4.19 -1.25 -4.59
N ILE A 143 -3.09 -1.30 -5.33
CA ILE A 143 -2.38 -0.09 -5.79
C ILE A 143 -2.99 0.50 -7.06
N ALA A 144 -3.32 -0.31 -8.07
CA ALA A 144 -3.89 0.18 -9.32
C ALA A 144 -5.28 0.80 -9.13
N GLY A 145 -6.05 0.30 -8.15
CA GLY A 145 -7.34 0.86 -7.75
C GLY A 145 -7.18 1.95 -6.68
N VAL A 146 -7.31 1.56 -5.43
CA VAL A 146 -7.40 2.48 -4.27
C VAL A 146 -6.13 3.30 -4.08
N GLY A 147 -4.94 2.66 -4.18
CA GLY A 147 -3.66 3.30 -3.86
C GLY A 147 -3.33 4.48 -4.77
N LEU A 148 -3.47 4.32 -6.08
CA LEU A 148 -3.23 5.39 -7.06
C LEU A 148 -4.19 6.57 -6.82
N SER A 149 -5.46 6.27 -6.57
CA SER A 149 -6.48 7.27 -6.29
C SER A 149 -6.18 8.08 -5.01
N ILE A 150 -5.80 7.40 -3.92
CA ILE A 150 -5.43 8.06 -2.67
C ILE A 150 -4.17 8.90 -2.86
N THR A 151 -3.15 8.36 -3.54
CA THR A 151 -1.88 9.07 -3.79
C THR A 151 -2.12 10.35 -4.58
N LEU A 152 -2.84 10.29 -5.69
CA LEU A 152 -3.14 11.46 -6.52
C LEU A 152 -3.98 12.48 -5.77
N ARG A 153 -5.06 12.06 -5.10
CA ARG A 153 -5.88 12.95 -4.29
C ARG A 153 -5.08 13.63 -3.19
N SER A 154 -4.31 12.83 -2.42
CA SER A 154 -3.54 13.37 -1.29
C SER A 154 -2.42 14.30 -1.77
N SER A 155 -1.80 14.03 -2.93
CA SER A 155 -0.82 14.95 -3.54
C SER A 155 -1.46 16.29 -3.94
N LEU A 156 -2.65 16.26 -4.57
CA LEU A 156 -3.39 17.48 -4.92
C LEU A 156 -3.86 18.24 -3.67
N THR A 157 -4.36 17.51 -2.67
CA THR A 157 -4.79 18.13 -1.40
C THR A 157 -3.61 18.73 -0.63
N LEU A 158 -2.45 18.04 -0.64
CA LEU A 158 -1.24 18.53 0.01
C LEU A 158 -0.72 19.80 -0.66
N THR A 159 -0.55 19.78 -1.99
CA THR A 159 -0.07 20.96 -2.75
C THR A 159 -1.06 22.10 -2.72
N GLY A 160 -2.34 21.85 -3.02
CA GLY A 160 -3.38 22.85 -2.98
C GLY A 160 -3.60 23.42 -1.57
N GLY A 161 -3.63 22.55 -0.55
CA GLY A 161 -3.77 22.96 0.85
C GLY A 161 -2.61 23.80 1.35
N LEU A 162 -1.34 23.42 1.03
CA LEU A 162 -0.16 24.23 1.36
C LEU A 162 -0.18 25.59 0.67
N THR A 163 -0.59 25.64 -0.60
CA THR A 163 -0.74 26.89 -1.34
C THR A 163 -1.80 27.80 -0.68
N MET A 164 -2.95 27.22 -0.33
CA MET A 164 -4.02 27.97 0.34
C MET A 164 -3.65 28.42 1.74
N LEU A 165 -2.90 27.62 2.51
CA LEU A 165 -2.34 28.03 3.81
C LEU A 165 -1.43 29.27 3.64
N ALA A 166 -0.51 29.22 2.66
CA ALA A 166 0.42 30.31 2.39
C ALA A 166 -0.28 31.61 1.95
N ILE A 167 -1.36 31.48 1.16
CA ILE A 167 -2.19 32.62 0.73
C ILE A 167 -3.01 33.17 1.90
N THR A 168 -3.57 32.30 2.76
CA THR A 168 -4.42 32.75 3.88
C THR A 168 -3.61 33.46 4.97
N SER A 169 -2.48 32.89 5.41
CA SER A 169 -1.60 33.53 6.39
C SER A 169 -0.17 33.02 6.26
N PRO A 170 0.73 33.79 5.61
CA PRO A 170 2.15 33.42 5.51
C PRO A 170 2.83 33.24 6.88
N ALA A 171 2.45 34.04 7.88
CA ALA A 171 3.02 34.00 9.23
C ALA A 171 2.68 32.67 9.95
N LEU A 172 1.41 32.28 9.96
CA LEU A 172 0.97 31.01 10.55
C LEU A 172 1.48 29.80 9.75
N THR A 173 1.62 29.93 8.43
CA THR A 173 2.23 28.88 7.59
C THR A 173 3.70 28.67 7.94
N GLY A 174 4.45 29.75 8.12
CA GLY A 174 5.84 29.68 8.62
C GLY A 174 5.94 29.00 9.98
N LEU A 175 5.01 29.30 10.90
CA LEU A 175 4.91 28.62 12.19
C LEU A 175 4.69 27.10 12.02
N ILE A 176 3.76 26.68 11.15
CA ILE A 176 3.51 25.25 10.88
C ILE A 176 4.77 24.57 10.33
N ILE A 177 5.49 25.20 9.40
CA ILE A 177 6.73 24.66 8.82
C ILE A 177 7.77 24.39 9.91
N VAL A 178 7.84 25.22 10.94
CA VAL A 178 8.74 25.04 12.09
C VAL A 178 8.19 23.95 13.05
N LEU A 179 6.88 23.93 13.29
CA LEU A 179 6.24 22.98 14.21
C LEU A 179 6.27 21.55 13.67
N VAL A 180 6.12 21.34 12.36
CA VAL A 180 6.08 19.99 11.76
C VAL A 180 7.33 19.16 12.08
N PRO A 181 8.56 19.63 11.88
CA PRO A 181 9.75 18.91 12.32
C PRO A 181 9.80 18.69 13.85
N LEU A 182 9.40 19.69 14.63
CA LEU A 182 9.37 19.60 16.09
C LEU A 182 8.42 18.49 16.58
N VAL A 183 7.30 18.29 15.90
CA VAL A 183 6.34 17.19 16.15
C VAL A 183 6.88 15.85 15.65
N LEU A 184 7.42 15.82 14.43
CA LEU A 184 7.81 14.57 13.76
C LEU A 184 9.06 13.94 14.35
N VAL A 185 10.06 14.74 14.73
CA VAL A 185 11.36 14.23 15.21
C VAL A 185 11.21 13.32 16.43
N PRO A 186 10.55 13.71 17.54
CA PRO A 186 10.34 12.84 18.68
C PRO A 186 9.58 11.56 18.33
N ILE A 187 8.52 11.68 17.51
CA ILE A 187 7.69 10.55 17.08
C ILE A 187 8.53 9.54 16.28
N LEU A 188 9.36 10.00 15.35
CA LEU A 188 10.22 9.15 14.55
C LEU A 188 11.32 8.47 15.36
N LEU A 189 11.95 9.19 16.30
CA LEU A 189 13.00 8.65 17.16
C LEU A 189 12.48 7.55 18.08
N ILE A 190 11.38 7.81 18.77
CA ILE A 190 10.73 6.82 19.65
C ILE A 190 10.16 5.68 18.82
N GLY A 191 9.54 5.97 17.67
CA GLY A 191 8.99 4.98 16.74
C GLY A 191 10.03 3.99 16.21
N ARG A 192 11.29 4.43 15.99
CA ARG A 192 12.40 3.53 15.65
C ARG A 192 12.69 2.53 16.76
N ARG A 193 12.69 2.98 18.04
CA ARG A 193 12.87 2.10 19.21
C ARG A 193 11.71 1.11 19.35
N VAL A 194 10.47 1.57 19.17
CA VAL A 194 9.28 0.70 19.19
C VAL A 194 9.38 -0.39 18.11
N ARG A 195 9.77 -0.04 16.89
CA ARG A 195 9.98 -1.02 15.80
C ARG A 195 11.02 -2.07 16.14
N ARG A 196 12.16 -1.67 16.77
CA ARG A 196 13.20 -2.62 17.22
C ARG A 196 12.67 -3.58 18.27
N LEU A 197 11.95 -3.08 19.27
CA LEU A 197 11.32 -3.91 20.30
C LEU A 197 10.21 -4.81 19.73
N SER A 198 9.51 -4.34 18.69
CA SER A 198 8.50 -5.18 18.01
C SER A 198 9.13 -6.38 17.31
N ARG A 199 10.28 -6.20 16.64
CA ARG A 199 11.02 -7.34 16.05
C ARG A 199 11.50 -8.30 17.14
N ALA A 200 12.14 -7.80 18.19
CA ALA A 200 12.60 -8.63 19.30
C ALA A 200 11.46 -9.40 19.98
N ALA A 201 10.24 -8.82 20.06
CA ALA A 201 9.07 -9.53 20.56
C ALA A 201 8.58 -10.63 19.61
N GLN A 202 8.64 -10.40 18.30
CA GLN A 202 8.32 -11.42 17.28
C GLN A 202 9.32 -12.57 17.31
N ASP A 203 10.63 -12.27 17.45
CA ASP A 203 11.67 -13.29 17.57
C ASP A 203 11.43 -14.18 18.80
N ARG A 204 11.04 -13.60 19.95
CA ARG A 204 10.71 -14.38 21.16
C ARG A 204 9.47 -15.26 20.98
N VAL A 205 8.47 -14.82 20.23
CA VAL A 205 7.29 -15.65 19.88
C VAL A 205 7.70 -16.78 18.95
N ALA A 206 8.58 -16.53 17.99
CA ALA A 206 9.12 -17.58 17.11
C ALA A 206 9.92 -18.62 17.90
N ASP A 207 10.79 -18.19 18.85
CA ASP A 207 11.55 -19.08 19.75
C ASP A 207 10.60 -19.99 20.55
N THR A 208 9.51 -19.44 21.12
CA THR A 208 8.51 -20.25 21.86
C THR A 208 7.78 -21.24 20.96
N SER A 209 7.44 -20.83 19.73
CA SER A 209 6.80 -21.72 18.76
C SER A 209 7.74 -22.83 18.29
N GLY A 210 9.04 -22.51 18.11
CA GLY A 210 10.07 -23.50 17.79
C GLY A 210 10.24 -24.54 18.90
N LEU A 211 10.31 -24.09 20.17
CA LEU A 211 10.40 -24.98 21.32
C LEU A 211 9.17 -25.88 21.45
N ALA A 212 7.97 -25.36 21.25
CA ALA A 212 6.74 -26.15 21.23
C ALA A 212 6.76 -27.18 20.10
N GLY A 213 7.16 -26.77 18.89
CA GLY A 213 7.27 -27.67 17.74
C GLY A 213 8.26 -28.81 17.96
N GLU A 214 9.46 -28.52 18.49
CA GLU A 214 10.47 -29.50 18.85
C GLU A 214 9.93 -30.51 19.87
N THR A 215 9.35 -30.04 20.97
CA THR A 215 8.82 -30.85 22.05
C THR A 215 7.66 -31.74 21.59
N LEU A 216 6.71 -31.18 20.82
CA LEU A 216 5.54 -31.93 20.34
C LEU A 216 5.88 -32.93 19.24
N ASN A 217 6.84 -32.63 18.37
CA ASN A 217 7.32 -33.61 17.39
C ASN A 217 8.06 -34.80 18.03
N ALA A 218 8.67 -34.57 19.19
CA ALA A 218 9.36 -35.62 19.96
C ALA A 218 8.56 -36.09 21.19
N VAL A 219 7.22 -35.92 21.21
CA VAL A 219 6.39 -36.19 22.40
C VAL A 219 6.52 -37.58 22.93
N GLN A 220 6.64 -38.60 22.09
CA GLN A 220 6.86 -39.99 22.52
C GLN A 220 8.16 -40.15 23.31
N THR A 221 9.23 -39.47 22.89
CA THR A 221 10.51 -39.47 23.62
C THR A 221 10.38 -38.74 24.94
N VAL A 222 9.71 -37.58 24.97
CA VAL A 222 9.45 -36.84 26.21
C VAL A 222 8.71 -37.71 27.23
N GLN A 223 7.67 -38.40 26.81
CA GLN A 223 6.88 -39.28 27.66
C GLN A 223 7.66 -40.55 28.08
N ALA A 224 8.44 -41.15 27.17
CA ALA A 224 9.24 -42.33 27.48
C ALA A 224 10.30 -42.06 28.57
N PHE A 225 10.78 -40.80 28.66
CA PHE A 225 11.76 -40.40 29.67
C PHE A 225 11.14 -39.59 30.82
N THR A 226 9.80 -39.48 30.91
CA THR A 226 9.09 -38.72 31.94
C THR A 226 9.57 -37.26 32.09
N LEU A 227 9.74 -36.56 30.96
CA LEU A 227 10.30 -35.21 30.90
C LEU A 227 9.20 -34.12 30.76
N GLU A 228 7.91 -34.44 30.93
CA GLU A 228 6.79 -33.57 30.73
C GLU A 228 6.89 -32.31 31.61
N ASP A 229 7.14 -32.46 32.90
CA ASP A 229 7.26 -31.34 33.85
C ASP A 229 8.46 -30.45 33.52
N LEU A 230 9.59 -31.05 33.11
CA LEU A 230 10.77 -30.30 32.70
C LEU A 230 10.49 -29.44 31.45
N GLN A 231 9.87 -30.04 30.43
CA GLN A 231 9.52 -29.35 29.19
C GLN A 231 8.42 -28.28 29.40
N SER A 232 7.43 -28.57 30.23
CA SER A 232 6.40 -27.61 30.62
C SER A 232 6.99 -26.39 31.34
N THR A 233 7.90 -26.62 32.28
CA THR A 233 8.60 -25.54 32.99
C THR A 233 9.46 -24.69 32.04
N ARG A 234 10.19 -25.35 31.16
CA ARG A 234 11.04 -24.68 30.15
C ARG A 234 10.24 -23.84 29.18
N PHE A 235 9.10 -24.38 28.72
CA PHE A 235 8.16 -23.63 27.85
C PHE A 235 7.55 -22.46 28.58
N GLY A 236 7.11 -22.62 29.84
CA GLY A 236 6.58 -21.55 30.68
C GLY A 236 7.57 -20.40 30.85
N GLN A 237 8.86 -20.70 31.10
CA GLN A 237 9.93 -19.67 31.17
C GLN A 237 10.11 -18.93 29.84
N ALA A 238 10.06 -19.63 28.70
CA ALA A 238 10.17 -19.01 27.39
C ALA A 238 8.98 -18.07 27.11
N VAL A 239 7.75 -18.48 27.45
CA VAL A 239 6.54 -17.66 27.34
C VAL A 239 6.64 -16.40 28.23
N GLU A 240 7.09 -16.54 29.49
CA GLU A 240 7.25 -15.40 30.41
C GLU A 240 8.32 -14.41 29.91
N SER A 241 9.42 -14.92 29.33
CA SER A 241 10.44 -14.07 28.67
C SER A 241 9.87 -13.30 27.48
N ALA A 242 9.04 -13.97 26.64
CA ALA A 242 8.34 -13.33 25.53
C ALA A 242 7.38 -12.24 26.02
N PHE A 243 6.59 -12.52 27.08
CA PHE A 243 5.70 -11.55 27.71
C PHE A 243 6.48 -10.34 28.25
N GLY A 244 7.60 -10.54 28.96
CA GLY A 244 8.45 -9.46 29.45
C GLY A 244 8.95 -8.54 28.35
N THR A 245 9.31 -9.10 27.19
CA THR A 245 9.73 -8.33 26.01
C THR A 245 8.56 -7.57 25.38
N ALA A 246 7.40 -8.21 25.27
CA ALA A 246 6.17 -7.57 24.82
C ALA A 246 5.75 -6.40 25.71
N LEU A 247 5.87 -6.56 27.03
CA LEU A 247 5.53 -5.51 28.00
C LEU A 247 6.43 -4.27 27.86
N LYS A 248 7.73 -4.45 27.61
CA LYS A 248 8.66 -3.34 27.31
C LYS A 248 8.22 -2.58 26.05
N ARG A 249 7.83 -3.30 24.99
CA ARG A 249 7.29 -2.73 23.77
C ARG A 249 6.01 -1.94 24.01
N ILE A 250 5.07 -2.52 24.78
CA ILE A 250 3.77 -1.89 25.11
C ILE A 250 3.99 -0.58 25.88
N ARG A 251 4.85 -0.57 26.91
CA ARG A 251 5.16 0.63 27.69
C ARG A 251 5.72 1.74 26.83
N LEU A 252 6.69 1.41 25.95
CA LEU A 252 7.29 2.41 25.07
C LEU A 252 6.30 2.91 24.00
N ARG A 253 5.40 2.04 23.52
CA ARG A 253 4.33 2.42 22.59
C ARG A 253 3.29 3.32 23.24
N ALA A 254 2.92 3.05 24.51
CA ALA A 254 2.02 3.91 25.28
C ALA A 254 2.62 5.30 25.48
N LEU A 255 3.92 5.38 25.83
CA LEU A 255 4.64 6.64 25.93
C LEU A 255 4.67 7.40 24.60
N LEU A 256 4.91 6.70 23.49
CA LEU A 256 4.89 7.29 22.14
C LEU A 256 3.52 7.90 21.82
N ILE A 257 2.42 7.18 22.14
CA ILE A 257 1.06 7.66 21.93
C ILE A 257 0.80 8.91 22.78
N ALA A 258 1.16 8.90 24.06
CA ALA A 258 0.98 10.04 24.95
C ALA A 258 1.74 11.28 24.44
N ILE A 259 3.01 11.11 24.06
CA ILE A 259 3.84 12.21 23.49
C ILE A 259 3.24 12.69 22.17
N ALA A 260 2.82 11.79 21.29
CA ALA A 260 2.23 12.17 20.00
C ALA A 260 0.95 13.02 20.21
N ILE A 261 0.06 12.59 21.11
CA ILE A 261 -1.15 13.34 21.43
C ILE A 261 -0.80 14.71 22.00
N LEU A 262 0.09 14.77 23.02
CA LEU A 262 0.47 16.02 23.67
C LEU A 262 1.06 17.02 22.68
N VAL A 263 1.99 16.56 21.81
CA VAL A 263 2.68 17.44 20.88
C VAL A 263 1.78 17.90 19.74
N ILE A 264 0.91 17.01 19.22
CA ILE A 264 -0.06 17.36 18.16
C ILE A 264 -1.09 18.36 18.69
N PHE A 265 -1.74 18.08 19.83
CA PHE A 265 -2.72 18.99 20.41
C PHE A 265 -2.04 20.28 20.90
N GLY A 266 -0.84 20.23 21.44
CA GLY A 266 -0.05 21.38 21.79
C GLY A 266 0.25 22.30 20.61
N ALA A 267 0.61 21.72 19.47
CA ALA A 267 0.84 22.45 18.23
C ALA A 267 -0.45 23.11 17.72
N ILE A 268 -1.57 22.39 17.72
CA ILE A 268 -2.89 22.95 17.33
C ILE A 268 -3.27 24.11 18.27
N THR A 269 -3.14 23.94 19.58
CA THR A 269 -3.43 24.97 20.58
C THR A 269 -2.55 26.19 20.39
N LEU A 270 -1.26 26.01 20.10
CA LEU A 270 -0.32 27.12 19.85
C LEU A 270 -0.70 27.92 18.61
N VAL A 271 -1.05 27.23 17.50
CA VAL A 271 -1.51 27.87 16.25
C VAL A 271 -2.79 28.64 16.49
N LEU A 272 -3.76 28.04 17.21
CA LEU A 272 -5.02 28.71 17.57
C LEU A 272 -4.77 29.94 18.46
N TRP A 273 -3.87 29.84 19.43
CA TRP A 273 -3.55 30.94 20.34
C TRP A 273 -2.96 32.14 19.58
N ILE A 274 -1.92 31.88 18.76
CA ILE A 274 -1.30 32.94 17.95
C ILE A 274 -2.29 33.50 16.92
N GLY A 275 -3.11 32.64 16.30
CA GLY A 275 -4.16 33.04 15.38
C GLY A 275 -5.24 33.92 16.05
N ALA A 276 -5.69 33.53 17.25
CA ALA A 276 -6.66 34.33 18.02
C ALA A 276 -6.11 35.73 18.40
N GLN A 277 -4.82 35.80 18.76
CA GLN A 277 -4.19 37.12 18.98
C GLN A 277 -4.13 37.93 17.70
N ALA A 278 -3.83 37.30 16.56
CA ALA A 278 -3.84 38.00 15.27
C ALA A 278 -5.25 38.52 14.88
N VAL A 279 -6.32 37.80 15.28
CA VAL A 279 -7.71 38.29 15.11
C VAL A 279 -8.00 39.47 16.01
N LEU A 280 -7.58 39.40 17.28
CA LEU A 280 -7.77 40.55 18.21
C LEU A 280 -7.01 41.81 17.81
N ASP A 281 -5.87 41.63 17.10
CA ASP A 281 -5.05 42.73 16.58
C ASP A 281 -5.50 43.19 15.18
N ASP A 282 -6.68 42.75 14.68
CA ASP A 282 -7.23 43.06 13.36
C ASP A 282 -6.29 42.71 12.17
N ARG A 283 -5.35 41.75 12.38
CA ARG A 283 -4.41 41.27 11.34
C ARG A 283 -4.99 40.14 10.49
N MET A 284 -6.07 39.50 10.95
CA MET A 284 -6.82 38.47 10.23
C MET A 284 -8.26 38.39 10.76
N THR A 285 -9.16 37.81 9.94
CA THR A 285 -10.54 37.58 10.36
C THR A 285 -10.74 36.26 11.09
N GLY A 286 -11.83 36.10 11.84
CA GLY A 286 -12.22 34.84 12.44
C GLY A 286 -12.47 33.75 11.42
N GLY A 287 -13.03 34.10 10.26
CA GLY A 287 -13.21 33.18 9.14
C GLY A 287 -11.90 32.75 8.49
N GLU A 288 -10.90 33.64 8.40
CA GLU A 288 -9.54 33.28 7.94
C GLU A 288 -8.86 32.31 8.86
N LEU A 289 -9.00 32.46 10.18
CA LEU A 289 -8.45 31.50 11.15
C LEU A 289 -9.13 30.15 11.01
N GLY A 290 -10.47 30.10 10.87
CA GLY A 290 -11.23 28.87 10.62
C GLY A 290 -10.81 28.17 9.31
N GLN A 291 -10.68 28.93 8.23
CA GLN A 291 -10.20 28.47 6.94
C GLN A 291 -8.79 27.88 7.04
N PHE A 292 -7.88 28.57 7.72
CA PHE A 292 -6.51 28.15 7.95
C PHE A 292 -6.44 26.81 8.69
N LEU A 293 -7.23 26.66 9.75
CA LEU A 293 -7.28 25.43 10.55
C LEU A 293 -7.78 24.24 9.72
N LEU A 294 -8.81 24.42 8.90
CA LEU A 294 -9.31 23.35 8.02
C LEU A 294 -8.27 22.93 6.97
N TYR A 295 -7.57 23.88 6.35
CA TYR A 295 -6.49 23.54 5.43
C TYR A 295 -5.34 22.82 6.13
N ALA A 296 -4.97 23.23 7.34
CA ALA A 296 -3.95 22.56 8.13
C ALA A 296 -4.34 21.09 8.42
N LEU A 297 -5.61 20.82 8.74
CA LEU A 297 -6.13 19.45 8.91
C LEU A 297 -6.09 18.66 7.60
N PHE A 298 -6.47 19.25 6.48
CA PHE A 298 -6.42 18.60 5.16
C PHE A 298 -4.99 18.25 4.76
N VAL A 299 -4.04 19.16 4.96
CA VAL A 299 -2.60 18.96 4.69
C VAL A 299 -2.04 17.84 5.57
N ALA A 300 -2.35 17.86 6.87
CA ALA A 300 -1.91 16.81 7.79
C ALA A 300 -2.46 15.42 7.41
N GLY A 301 -3.76 15.33 7.09
CA GLY A 301 -4.40 14.09 6.63
C GLY A 301 -3.82 13.59 5.30
N ALA A 302 -3.56 14.49 4.34
CA ALA A 302 -2.96 14.15 3.06
C ALA A 302 -1.52 13.63 3.21
N ALA A 303 -0.71 14.26 4.06
CA ALA A 303 0.64 13.82 4.36
C ALA A 303 0.67 12.44 5.03
N ALA A 304 -0.24 12.17 5.98
CA ALA A 304 -0.38 10.86 6.62
C ALA A 304 -0.74 9.77 5.59
N SER A 305 -1.75 10.03 4.74
CA SER A 305 -2.17 9.09 3.69
C SER A 305 -1.04 8.78 2.68
N LEU A 306 -0.25 9.78 2.27
CA LEU A 306 0.90 9.56 1.38
C LEU A 306 1.99 8.70 2.04
N SER A 307 2.24 8.91 3.34
CA SER A 307 3.20 8.11 4.09
C SER A 307 2.79 6.63 4.20
N GLU A 308 1.49 6.36 4.38
CA GLU A 308 0.94 5.01 4.41
C GLU A 308 1.04 4.33 3.03
N MET A 309 0.67 5.06 1.97
CA MET A 309 0.70 4.53 0.60
C MET A 309 2.10 4.15 0.12
N TRP A 310 3.16 4.75 0.64
CA TRP A 310 4.52 4.38 0.25
C TRP A 310 4.85 2.90 0.52
N GLY A 311 4.40 2.37 1.66
CA GLY A 311 4.55 0.95 1.98
C GLY A 311 3.78 0.02 1.05
N GLU A 312 2.56 0.43 0.65
CA GLU A 312 1.74 -0.32 -0.32
C GLU A 312 2.41 -0.33 -1.70
N VAL A 313 2.91 0.82 -2.16
CA VAL A 313 3.62 0.97 -3.44
C VAL A 313 4.82 0.02 -3.50
N GLN A 314 5.61 -0.09 -2.44
CA GLN A 314 6.75 -1.02 -2.40
C GLN A 314 6.32 -2.49 -2.48
N ARG A 315 5.23 -2.88 -1.80
CA ARG A 315 4.70 -4.25 -1.87
C ARG A 315 4.20 -4.59 -3.27
N ALA A 316 3.44 -3.70 -3.88
CA ALA A 316 2.94 -3.89 -5.24
C ALA A 316 4.07 -3.88 -6.29
N ALA A 317 5.12 -3.08 -6.11
CA ALA A 317 6.28 -3.09 -6.98
C ALA A 317 6.99 -4.45 -6.97
N GLY A 318 7.17 -5.05 -5.79
CA GLY A 318 7.73 -6.40 -5.68
C GLY A 318 6.83 -7.48 -6.29
N ALA A 319 5.51 -7.37 -6.13
CA ALA A 319 4.56 -8.27 -6.77
C ALA A 319 4.58 -8.13 -8.31
N THR A 320 4.63 -6.89 -8.82
CA THR A 320 4.73 -6.62 -10.26
C THR A 320 6.01 -7.23 -10.84
N GLU A 321 7.15 -7.05 -10.16
CA GLU A 321 8.43 -7.62 -10.60
C GLU A 321 8.34 -9.13 -10.78
N ARG A 322 7.80 -9.86 -9.79
CA ARG A 322 7.64 -11.32 -9.86
C ARG A 322 6.70 -11.76 -10.99
N LEU A 323 5.61 -11.04 -11.22
CA LEU A 323 4.67 -11.37 -12.30
C LEU A 323 5.28 -11.08 -13.68
N MET A 324 6.03 -9.98 -13.81
CA MET A 324 6.70 -9.64 -15.07
C MET A 324 7.87 -10.58 -15.36
N GLU A 325 8.60 -11.05 -14.34
CA GLU A 325 9.59 -12.13 -14.53
C GLU A 325 8.92 -13.39 -15.11
N LEU A 326 7.77 -13.79 -14.57
CA LEU A 326 7.03 -14.95 -15.06
C LEU A 326 6.60 -14.77 -16.53
N LEU A 327 6.07 -13.59 -16.88
CA LEU A 327 5.67 -13.26 -18.26
C LEU A 327 6.83 -13.16 -19.25
N ARG A 328 8.04 -12.89 -18.76
CA ARG A 328 9.27 -12.80 -19.60
C ARG A 328 10.02 -14.12 -19.69
N THR A 329 9.63 -15.14 -18.93
CA THR A 329 10.26 -16.46 -19.00
C THR A 329 9.87 -17.11 -20.33
N GLU A 330 10.86 -17.38 -21.18
CA GLU A 330 10.62 -18.02 -22.47
C GLU A 330 10.58 -19.55 -22.33
N PRO A 331 9.64 -20.22 -22.97
CA PRO A 331 9.63 -21.69 -23.03
C PRO A 331 10.87 -22.20 -23.76
N LEU A 332 11.48 -23.26 -23.24
CA LEU A 332 12.66 -23.88 -23.87
C LEU A 332 12.31 -24.56 -25.19
N ILE A 333 11.08 -25.05 -25.32
CA ILE A 333 10.57 -25.70 -26.52
C ILE A 333 9.68 -24.70 -27.26
N GLN A 334 10.13 -24.25 -28.41
CA GLN A 334 9.40 -23.34 -29.28
C GLN A 334 9.24 -23.96 -30.67
N ALA A 335 8.09 -23.77 -31.29
CA ALA A 335 7.91 -24.16 -32.67
C ALA A 335 8.80 -23.29 -33.57
N PRO A 336 9.50 -23.86 -34.58
CA PRO A 336 10.28 -23.06 -35.52
C PRO A 336 9.35 -22.15 -36.33
N PRO A 337 9.86 -20.98 -36.81
CA PRO A 337 9.05 -20.02 -37.58
C PRO A 337 8.38 -20.61 -38.80
N ASP A 338 9.04 -21.59 -39.42
CA ASP A 338 8.61 -22.28 -40.65
C ASP A 338 8.09 -23.70 -40.34
N ALA A 339 7.38 -23.88 -39.20
CA ALA A 339 6.81 -25.18 -38.81
C ALA A 339 5.90 -25.72 -39.91
N LEU A 340 6.18 -26.95 -40.38
CA LEU A 340 5.34 -27.65 -41.35
C LEU A 340 4.02 -28.04 -40.67
N SER A 341 2.91 -27.82 -41.37
CA SER A 341 1.60 -28.31 -40.91
C SER A 341 1.56 -29.83 -40.89
N PHE A 342 0.98 -30.40 -39.85
CA PHE A 342 0.79 -31.84 -39.76
C PHE A 342 -0.17 -32.29 -40.89
N PRO A 343 0.17 -33.33 -41.68
CA PRO A 343 -0.73 -33.83 -42.68
C PRO A 343 -2.01 -34.41 -42.03
N LEU A 344 -3.18 -33.93 -42.43
CA LEU A 344 -4.49 -34.32 -41.86
C LEU A 344 -4.88 -35.80 -42.14
N ASP A 345 -4.24 -36.38 -43.15
CA ASP A 345 -4.45 -37.77 -43.62
C ASP A 345 -3.34 -38.75 -43.15
N GLY A 346 -2.48 -38.32 -42.22
CA GLY A 346 -1.42 -39.13 -41.65
C GLY A 346 -1.95 -40.28 -40.79
N THR A 347 -1.26 -41.43 -40.79
CA THR A 347 -1.61 -42.63 -39.99
C THR A 347 -1.42 -42.43 -38.47
N GLY A 348 -0.87 -41.30 -38.02
CA GLY A 348 -0.56 -41.00 -36.62
C GLY A 348 0.55 -41.89 -36.02
N ARG A 349 1.34 -42.57 -36.86
CA ARG A 349 2.46 -43.42 -36.41
C ARG A 349 3.66 -42.55 -36.01
N ILE A 350 4.14 -42.72 -34.79
CA ILE A 350 5.40 -42.11 -34.28
C ILE A 350 6.41 -43.21 -34.10
N VAL A 351 7.60 -43.04 -34.67
CA VAL A 351 8.74 -43.94 -34.49
C VAL A 351 9.84 -43.19 -33.78
N ILE A 352 10.33 -43.76 -32.68
CA ILE A 352 11.40 -43.20 -31.84
C ILE A 352 12.55 -44.23 -31.87
N GLU A 353 13.69 -43.83 -32.42
CA GLU A 353 14.85 -44.68 -32.59
C GLU A 353 16.10 -43.98 -32.06
N HIS A 354 16.96 -44.66 -31.32
CA HIS A 354 18.24 -44.15 -30.81
C HIS A 354 18.13 -42.81 -30.08
N VAL A 355 17.20 -42.73 -29.09
CA VAL A 355 16.97 -41.51 -28.32
C VAL A 355 17.58 -41.61 -26.92
N THR A 356 18.54 -40.75 -26.64
CA THR A 356 19.05 -40.54 -25.28
C THR A 356 18.40 -39.29 -24.69
N PHE A 357 17.81 -39.42 -23.53
CA PHE A 357 17.12 -38.30 -22.85
C PHE A 357 17.48 -38.26 -21.37
N ALA A 358 17.78 -37.04 -20.88
CA ALA A 358 17.92 -36.74 -19.46
C ALA A 358 17.04 -35.56 -19.09
N TYR A 359 16.37 -35.62 -17.96
CA TYR A 359 15.58 -34.49 -17.46
C TYR A 359 16.45 -33.26 -17.13
N PRO A 360 16.06 -32.04 -17.49
CA PRO A 360 16.82 -30.83 -17.17
C PRO A 360 17.09 -30.65 -15.68
N SER A 361 16.21 -31.18 -14.81
CA SER A 361 16.35 -31.17 -13.35
C SER A 361 17.42 -32.15 -12.87
N ARG A 362 17.82 -33.17 -13.69
CA ARG A 362 18.79 -34.24 -13.36
C ARG A 362 19.67 -34.56 -14.57
N PRO A 363 20.51 -33.61 -15.04
CA PRO A 363 21.27 -33.78 -16.29
C PRO A 363 22.31 -34.92 -16.24
N GLY A 364 22.71 -35.37 -15.05
CA GLY A 364 23.63 -36.47 -14.88
C GLY A 364 22.99 -37.86 -14.90
N THR A 365 21.64 -37.97 -14.95
CA THR A 365 20.92 -39.24 -14.95
C THR A 365 20.12 -39.37 -16.24
N ARG A 366 20.53 -40.30 -17.13
CA ARG A 366 19.77 -40.59 -18.34
C ARG A 366 18.48 -41.32 -17.98
N ALA A 367 17.36 -40.81 -18.45
CA ALA A 367 16.02 -41.40 -18.32
C ALA A 367 15.73 -42.36 -19.48
N LEU A 368 16.30 -42.08 -20.65
CA LEU A 368 16.35 -42.94 -21.83
C LEU A 368 17.80 -43.03 -22.27
N ASP A 369 18.26 -44.22 -22.58
CA ASP A 369 19.63 -44.48 -23.02
C ASP A 369 19.57 -45.50 -24.17
N ASP A 370 19.58 -44.95 -25.41
CA ASP A 370 19.46 -45.64 -26.70
C ASP A 370 18.28 -46.62 -26.80
#